data_4bea84665cd703b8e1d51876e4527d8e
#
_entry.id   4bea84665cd703b8e1d51876e4527d8e
#
_cell.length_a   1.000
_cell.length_b   1.000
_cell.length_c   1.000
_cell.angle_alpha   90.00
_cell.angle_beta   90.00
_cell.angle_gamma   90.00
#
_symmetry.space_group_name_H-M   'P 1'
#
loop_
_entity.id
_entity.type
_entity.pdbx_description
1 polymer ?
#
loop_
_entity_poly.entity_id
_entity_poly.type
_entity_poly.pdbx_seq_one_letter_code
_entity_poly.pdbx_strand_id
1 'polypeptide(L)'
;MALLELDHLDKTFDRGAVHAVRDFSLAVDQGEFVVLVGSSGCGKSTVLRLIAGLEPPSSGRVLLNGRDVGRLRPADRNVAMVFQDYALYPHLTVFDNIAFPLKARKIPKAERARKVQAVSAMLDIEDILDRPTAKLSGGQQQRVAIGRALVRDPALFLMDEPLSNLDAKLRAHMRGELASIHRTTGATMIYVTHDQTEAMTLATKIVVMDGGVIQQIGTPTELYLEPRTAFVAGFIGSPPMNFVPCRMVRRRVRFGRFTLALPSRHAGLRGRYEGRDLLLGARPEHLALVDCVDGTRAVDDMLAMAGRYLHGEIVGSDAFLSIDIDGTVLVTKTDVRSMGDLHPGALVGVRLRFDDTFLFDSLTGENILLDADALPGFGAGYSTR
;
A
#
# COMPACT_ATOMS: atom_id res chain seq x y z
N MET A 1 21.21 6.14 -10.56
CA MET A 1 20.60 7.47 -10.80
C MET A 1 19.10 7.27 -10.92
N ALA A 2 18.33 8.05 -10.16
CA ALA A 2 16.87 7.95 -10.22
C ALA A 2 16.37 8.27 -11.64
N LEU A 3 15.43 7.46 -12.15
CA LEU A 3 14.74 7.70 -13.40
C LEU A 3 13.78 8.87 -13.26
N LEU A 4 13.02 8.89 -12.15
CA LEU A 4 12.11 9.97 -11.78
C LEU A 4 12.49 10.51 -10.42
N GLU A 5 12.52 11.85 -10.31
CA GLU A 5 12.71 12.54 -9.05
C GLU A 5 11.63 13.61 -8.92
N LEU A 6 10.88 13.55 -7.84
CA LEU A 6 9.92 14.55 -7.42
C LEU A 6 10.56 15.32 -6.26
N ASP A 7 10.78 16.60 -6.44
CA ASP A 7 11.54 17.43 -5.53
C ASP A 7 10.64 18.52 -4.95
N HIS A 8 10.25 18.34 -3.67
CA HIS A 8 9.41 19.27 -2.92
C HIS A 8 8.15 19.72 -3.67
N LEU A 9 7.42 18.72 -4.28
CA LEU A 9 6.23 19.03 -5.04
C LEU A 9 5.07 19.49 -4.17
N ASP A 10 4.47 20.60 -4.55
CA ASP A 10 3.21 21.10 -4.02
C ASP A 10 2.16 21.23 -5.12
N LYS A 11 0.92 20.94 -4.76
CA LYS A 11 -0.23 21.24 -5.61
C LYS A 11 -1.41 21.76 -4.79
N THR A 12 -1.83 22.96 -5.13
CA THR A 12 -3.02 23.60 -4.59
C THR A 12 -4.04 23.83 -5.68
N PHE A 13 -5.32 23.71 -5.36
CA PHE A 13 -6.45 24.06 -6.20
C PHE A 13 -7.25 25.21 -5.55
N ASP A 14 -8.20 25.75 -6.28
CA ASP A 14 -9.12 26.78 -5.81
C ASP A 14 -8.42 27.98 -5.12
N ARG A 15 -7.39 28.52 -5.79
CA ARG A 15 -6.57 29.64 -5.30
C ARG A 15 -5.95 29.40 -3.92
N GLY A 16 -5.63 28.14 -3.61
CA GLY A 16 -4.99 27.76 -2.36
C GLY A 16 -5.93 27.18 -1.30
N ALA A 17 -7.24 27.09 -1.57
CA ALA A 17 -8.21 26.54 -0.61
C ALA A 17 -8.02 25.02 -0.39
N VAL A 18 -7.59 24.26 -1.41
CA VAL A 18 -7.38 22.83 -1.35
C VAL A 18 -5.91 22.49 -1.60
N HIS A 19 -5.22 21.99 -0.59
CA HIS A 19 -3.87 21.44 -0.70
C HIS A 19 -3.94 19.95 -1.01
N ALA A 20 -3.83 19.60 -2.28
CA ALA A 20 -3.91 18.19 -2.71
C ALA A 20 -2.59 17.43 -2.57
N VAL A 21 -1.44 18.12 -2.66
CA VAL A 21 -0.09 17.56 -2.48
C VAL A 21 0.74 18.60 -1.73
N ARG A 22 1.49 18.17 -0.71
CA ARG A 22 2.30 19.04 0.15
C ARG A 22 3.68 18.44 0.33
N ASP A 23 4.71 19.20 -0.03
CA ASP A 23 6.13 18.87 0.18
C ASP A 23 6.48 17.41 -0.21
N PHE A 24 5.97 16.97 -1.36
CA PHE A 24 6.07 15.59 -1.79
C PHE A 24 7.39 15.35 -2.50
N SER A 25 8.29 14.58 -1.86
CA SER A 25 9.60 14.23 -2.40
C SER A 25 9.73 12.71 -2.54
N LEU A 26 10.08 12.25 -3.76
CA LEU A 26 10.19 10.83 -4.09
C LEU A 26 11.23 10.61 -5.18
N ALA A 27 12.12 9.66 -4.96
CA ALA A 27 13.04 9.15 -5.97
C ALA A 27 12.63 7.73 -6.40
N VAL A 28 12.59 7.51 -7.72
CA VAL A 28 12.24 6.22 -8.32
C VAL A 28 13.37 5.80 -9.25
N ASP A 29 13.96 4.66 -8.96
CA ASP A 29 15.02 4.09 -9.77
C ASP A 29 14.47 3.31 -10.97
N GLN A 30 15.31 3.10 -11.97
CA GLN A 30 14.94 2.33 -13.15
C GLN A 30 14.56 0.89 -12.76
N GLY A 31 13.44 0.40 -13.28
CA GLY A 31 12.93 -0.95 -13.01
C GLY A 31 12.15 -1.09 -11.71
N GLU A 32 11.96 -0.03 -10.93
CA GLU A 32 11.10 -0.09 -9.75
C GLU A 32 9.61 -0.12 -10.11
N PHE A 33 8.83 -0.87 -9.33
CA PHE A 33 7.38 -0.83 -9.29
C PHE A 33 6.95 -0.08 -8.04
N VAL A 34 6.70 1.22 -8.17
CA VAL A 34 6.31 2.07 -7.04
C VAL A 34 4.79 2.15 -6.95
N VAL A 35 4.23 1.83 -5.79
CA VAL A 35 2.79 1.91 -5.54
C VAL A 35 2.48 3.05 -4.59
N LEU A 36 1.61 3.97 -5.00
CA LEU A 36 1.05 5.02 -4.15
C LEU A 36 -0.26 4.52 -3.54
N VAL A 37 -0.33 4.45 -2.21
CA VAL A 37 -1.53 4.04 -1.47
C VAL A 37 -1.94 5.08 -0.43
N GLY A 38 -3.20 5.07 -0.03
CA GLY A 38 -3.72 5.97 0.99
C GLY A 38 -5.23 6.13 0.89
N SER A 39 -5.82 6.90 1.80
CA SER A 39 -7.24 7.17 1.85
C SER A 39 -7.76 7.82 0.55
N SER A 40 -9.06 7.73 0.30
CA SER A 40 -9.67 8.43 -0.84
C SER A 40 -9.45 9.94 -0.69
N GLY A 41 -9.07 10.59 -1.79
CA GLY A 41 -8.81 12.03 -1.80
C GLY A 41 -7.46 12.48 -1.21
N CYS A 42 -6.57 11.58 -0.77
CA CYS A 42 -5.27 11.95 -0.20
C CYS A 42 -4.22 12.46 -1.22
N GLY A 43 -4.56 12.62 -2.52
CA GLY A 43 -3.68 13.24 -3.51
C GLY A 43 -2.98 12.29 -4.48
N LYS A 44 -3.14 10.98 -4.41
CA LYS A 44 -2.48 9.96 -5.27
C LYS A 44 -2.60 10.25 -6.77
N SER A 45 -3.83 10.35 -7.27
CA SER A 45 -4.08 10.64 -8.69
C SER A 45 -3.59 12.04 -9.09
N THR A 46 -3.54 12.99 -8.13
CA THR A 46 -2.96 14.32 -8.38
C THR A 46 -1.45 14.20 -8.62
N VAL A 47 -0.71 13.44 -7.78
CA VAL A 47 0.72 13.18 -8.00
C VAL A 47 0.93 12.54 -9.37
N LEU A 48 0.11 11.55 -9.73
CA LEU A 48 0.21 10.89 -11.04
C LEU A 48 0.03 11.88 -12.20
N ARG A 49 -0.98 12.78 -12.10
CA ARG A 49 -1.26 13.82 -13.11
C ARG A 49 -0.13 14.86 -13.21
N LEU A 50 0.51 15.23 -12.09
CA LEU A 50 1.68 16.10 -12.07
C LEU A 50 2.86 15.46 -12.83
N ILE A 51 3.12 14.17 -12.63
CA ILE A 51 4.16 13.41 -13.34
C ILE A 51 3.82 13.32 -14.83
N ALA A 52 2.57 13.01 -15.17
CA ALA A 52 2.11 12.94 -16.55
C ALA A 52 2.13 14.30 -17.30
N GLY A 53 2.17 15.42 -16.55
CA GLY A 53 2.05 16.77 -17.11
C GLY A 53 0.64 17.17 -17.50
N LEU A 54 -0.35 16.46 -16.97
CA LEU A 54 -1.77 16.80 -17.11
C LEU A 54 -2.16 17.95 -16.18
N GLU A 55 -1.40 18.11 -15.09
CA GLU A 55 -1.51 19.23 -14.14
C GLU A 55 -0.12 19.86 -13.95
N PRO A 56 0.00 21.18 -13.89
CA PRO A 56 1.24 21.83 -13.50
C PRO A 56 1.39 21.82 -11.97
N PRO A 57 2.59 21.64 -11.41
CA PRO A 57 2.82 21.84 -9.99
C PRO A 57 2.62 23.30 -9.59
N SER A 58 2.24 23.56 -8.33
CA SER A 58 2.19 24.91 -7.75
C SER A 58 3.59 25.38 -7.37
N SER A 59 4.42 24.45 -6.84
CA SER A 59 5.86 24.63 -6.59
C SER A 59 6.57 23.28 -6.64
N GLY A 60 7.90 23.29 -6.55
CA GLY A 60 8.73 22.11 -6.69
C GLY A 60 9.04 21.72 -8.13
N ARG A 61 9.67 20.56 -8.32
CA ARG A 61 10.17 20.12 -9.64
C ARG A 61 9.83 18.66 -9.91
N VAL A 62 9.63 18.35 -11.20
CA VAL A 62 9.52 16.97 -11.71
C VAL A 62 10.69 16.73 -12.63
N LEU A 63 11.64 15.88 -12.24
CA LEU A 63 12.78 15.54 -13.05
C LEU A 63 12.62 14.11 -13.60
N LEU A 64 12.84 13.95 -14.89
CA LEU A 64 12.87 12.65 -15.57
C LEU A 64 14.23 12.49 -16.25
N ASN A 65 14.97 11.45 -15.88
CA ASN A 65 16.37 11.27 -16.30
C ASN A 65 17.23 12.53 -16.02
N GLY A 66 17.08 13.13 -14.85
CA GLY A 66 17.79 14.33 -14.43
C GLY A 66 17.36 15.64 -15.14
N ARG A 67 16.39 15.60 -16.08
CA ARG A 67 15.87 16.76 -16.79
C ARG A 67 14.55 17.21 -16.18
N ASP A 68 14.43 18.49 -15.86
CA ASP A 68 13.15 19.09 -15.44
C ASP A 68 12.13 19.04 -16.58
N VAL A 69 11.03 18.33 -16.33
CA VAL A 69 9.92 18.17 -17.28
C VAL A 69 8.66 18.91 -16.83
N GLY A 70 8.72 19.69 -15.74
CA GLY A 70 7.56 20.36 -15.13
C GLY A 70 6.77 21.22 -16.11
N ARG A 71 7.43 21.85 -17.09
CA ARG A 71 6.82 22.70 -18.13
C ARG A 71 6.57 22.00 -19.46
N LEU A 72 6.99 20.75 -19.61
CA LEU A 72 6.78 19.99 -20.85
C LEU A 72 5.32 19.50 -20.95
N ARG A 73 4.80 19.51 -22.18
CA ARG A 73 3.48 18.91 -22.46
C ARG A 73 3.53 17.40 -22.22
N PRO A 74 2.41 16.74 -21.90
CA PRO A 74 2.35 15.30 -21.69
C PRO A 74 2.96 14.47 -22.82
N ALA A 75 2.74 14.90 -24.08
CA ALA A 75 3.27 14.21 -25.26
C ALA A 75 4.82 14.20 -25.34
N ASP A 76 5.47 15.17 -24.70
CA ASP A 76 6.91 15.40 -24.78
C ASP A 76 7.68 14.80 -23.58
N ARG A 77 6.97 14.21 -22.59
CA ARG A 77 7.57 13.64 -21.36
C ARG A 77 8.04 12.20 -21.47
N ASN A 78 7.85 11.52 -22.57
CA ASN A 78 8.13 10.08 -22.75
C ASN A 78 7.55 9.18 -21.64
N VAL A 79 6.37 9.49 -21.15
CA VAL A 79 5.58 8.69 -20.21
C VAL A 79 4.35 8.10 -20.89
N ALA A 80 3.84 6.97 -20.41
CA ALA A 80 2.56 6.42 -20.83
C ALA A 80 1.64 6.30 -19.62
N MET A 81 0.34 6.61 -19.79
CA MET A 81 -0.63 6.54 -18.71
C MET A 81 -1.79 5.63 -19.09
N VAL A 82 -2.16 4.76 -18.15
CA VAL A 82 -3.37 3.94 -18.14
C VAL A 82 -4.33 4.58 -17.14
N PHE A 83 -5.50 4.99 -17.62
CA PHE A 83 -6.54 5.62 -16.81
C PHE A 83 -7.47 4.59 -16.19
N GLN A 84 -8.17 4.96 -15.14
CA GLN A 84 -9.13 4.13 -14.41
C GLN A 84 -10.28 3.62 -15.30
N ASP A 85 -10.74 4.42 -16.25
CA ASP A 85 -11.77 4.10 -17.24
C ASP A 85 -11.22 3.50 -18.53
N TYR A 86 -9.93 3.11 -18.52
CA TYR A 86 -9.17 2.61 -19.67
C TYR A 86 -9.01 3.61 -20.82
N ALA A 87 -9.88 4.59 -20.96
CA ALA A 87 -9.91 5.63 -22.00
C ALA A 87 -9.68 5.06 -23.43
N LEU A 88 -10.30 3.91 -23.74
CA LEU A 88 -10.22 3.29 -25.06
C LEU A 88 -11.13 4.03 -26.05
N TYR A 89 -10.73 4.04 -27.33
CA TYR A 89 -11.57 4.54 -28.42
C TYR A 89 -12.58 3.48 -28.82
N PRO A 90 -13.88 3.61 -28.48
CA PRO A 90 -14.85 2.51 -28.57
C PRO A 90 -15.17 2.12 -30.02
N HIS A 91 -14.96 3.04 -30.95
CA HIS A 91 -15.22 2.85 -32.41
C HIS A 91 -14.03 2.23 -33.16
N LEU A 92 -12.87 2.08 -32.50
CA LEU A 92 -11.68 1.47 -33.07
C LEU A 92 -11.59 -0.02 -32.68
N THR A 93 -10.91 -0.79 -33.52
CA THR A 93 -10.52 -2.16 -33.17
C THR A 93 -9.46 -2.19 -32.09
N VAL A 94 -9.19 -3.37 -31.51
CA VAL A 94 -8.07 -3.59 -30.58
C VAL A 94 -6.74 -3.20 -31.23
N PHE A 95 -6.52 -3.66 -32.47
CA PHE A 95 -5.33 -3.32 -33.24
C PHE A 95 -5.17 -1.81 -33.38
N ASP A 96 -6.22 -1.09 -33.80
CA ASP A 96 -6.15 0.35 -34.02
C ASP A 96 -5.99 1.14 -32.71
N ASN A 97 -6.57 0.68 -31.61
CA ASN A 97 -6.34 1.27 -30.29
C ASN A 97 -4.87 1.17 -29.87
N ILE A 98 -4.27 -0.02 -29.97
CA ILE A 98 -2.86 -0.22 -29.62
C ILE A 98 -1.96 0.53 -30.61
N ALA A 99 -2.26 0.53 -31.91
CA ALA A 99 -1.47 1.22 -32.92
C ALA A 99 -1.60 2.75 -32.88
N PHE A 100 -2.63 3.30 -32.21
CA PHE A 100 -2.96 4.73 -32.25
C PHE A 100 -1.78 5.65 -31.92
N PRO A 101 -1.06 5.47 -30.79
CA PRO A 101 0.08 6.32 -30.46
C PRO A 101 1.23 6.21 -31.45
N LEU A 102 1.44 5.06 -32.09
CA LEU A 102 2.43 4.88 -33.14
C LEU A 102 2.03 5.64 -34.42
N LYS A 103 0.72 5.62 -34.74
CA LYS A 103 0.17 6.37 -35.86
C LYS A 103 0.36 7.88 -35.68
N ALA A 104 0.11 8.39 -34.47
CA ALA A 104 0.33 9.79 -34.12
C ALA A 104 1.81 10.20 -34.28
N ARG A 105 2.75 9.29 -34.00
CA ARG A 105 4.20 9.49 -34.20
C ARG A 105 4.66 9.24 -35.65
N LYS A 106 3.73 8.98 -36.60
CA LYS A 106 3.99 8.72 -38.02
C LYS A 106 4.90 7.50 -38.28
N ILE A 107 4.87 6.50 -37.39
CA ILE A 107 5.61 5.22 -37.59
C ILE A 107 5.06 4.49 -38.81
N PRO A 108 5.89 3.90 -39.70
CA PRO A 108 5.46 3.18 -40.89
C PRO A 108 4.49 2.01 -40.57
N LYS A 109 3.56 1.73 -41.49
CA LYS A 109 2.50 0.71 -41.28
C LYS A 109 3.07 -0.68 -40.93
N ALA A 110 4.11 -1.12 -41.64
CA ALA A 110 4.73 -2.43 -41.40
C ALA A 110 5.37 -2.52 -40.00
N GLU A 111 6.05 -1.46 -39.53
CA GLU A 111 6.63 -1.41 -38.19
C GLU A 111 5.56 -1.35 -37.10
N ARG A 112 4.47 -0.59 -37.31
CA ARG A 112 3.32 -0.58 -36.39
C ARG A 112 2.72 -1.97 -36.22
N ALA A 113 2.51 -2.69 -37.34
CA ALA A 113 1.96 -4.04 -37.30
C ALA A 113 2.85 -4.99 -36.48
N ARG A 114 4.17 -4.95 -36.71
CA ARG A 114 5.15 -5.75 -35.95
C ARG A 114 5.10 -5.43 -34.45
N LYS A 115 5.10 -4.15 -34.07
CA LYS A 115 5.06 -3.74 -32.65
C LYS A 115 3.75 -4.12 -31.98
N VAL A 116 2.62 -3.93 -32.67
CA VAL A 116 1.29 -4.32 -32.13
C VAL A 116 1.25 -5.84 -31.92
N GLN A 117 1.71 -6.64 -32.89
CA GLN A 117 1.74 -8.10 -32.78
C GLN A 117 2.58 -8.55 -31.58
N ALA A 118 3.78 -8.00 -31.41
CA ALA A 118 4.64 -8.35 -30.28
C ALA A 118 4.00 -8.03 -28.91
N VAL A 119 3.35 -6.87 -28.78
CA VAL A 119 2.66 -6.49 -27.53
C VAL A 119 1.41 -7.34 -27.33
N SER A 120 0.67 -7.67 -28.40
CA SER A 120 -0.54 -8.49 -28.31
C SER A 120 -0.23 -9.92 -27.89
N ALA A 121 0.86 -10.50 -28.37
CA ALA A 121 1.35 -11.80 -27.92
C ALA A 121 1.75 -11.82 -26.44
N MET A 122 2.41 -10.74 -25.97
CA MET A 122 2.77 -10.59 -24.55
C MET A 122 1.54 -10.54 -23.63
N LEU A 123 0.43 -9.98 -24.13
CA LEU A 123 -0.81 -9.75 -23.37
C LEU A 123 -1.90 -10.79 -23.61
N ASP A 124 -1.61 -11.82 -24.44
CA ASP A 124 -2.57 -12.88 -24.80
C ASP A 124 -3.91 -12.29 -25.33
N ILE A 125 -3.80 -11.41 -26.36
CA ILE A 125 -4.93 -10.74 -27.02
C ILE A 125 -4.84 -10.76 -28.55
N GLU A 126 -4.06 -11.67 -29.13
CA GLU A 126 -3.87 -11.76 -30.59
C GLU A 126 -5.16 -12.16 -31.32
N ASP A 127 -5.97 -13.02 -30.70
CA ASP A 127 -7.23 -13.54 -31.23
C ASP A 127 -8.36 -12.50 -31.34
N ILE A 128 -8.19 -11.34 -30.66
CA ILE A 128 -9.21 -10.29 -30.63
C ILE A 128 -8.79 -8.98 -31.31
N LEU A 129 -7.66 -8.96 -32.03
CA LEU A 129 -7.11 -7.76 -32.65
C LEU A 129 -8.09 -7.02 -33.56
N ASP A 130 -8.93 -7.75 -34.27
CA ASP A 130 -9.91 -7.19 -35.20
C ASP A 130 -11.26 -6.83 -34.55
N ARG A 131 -11.43 -7.13 -33.25
CA ARG A 131 -12.69 -6.82 -32.53
C ARG A 131 -12.78 -5.35 -32.16
N PRO A 132 -13.96 -4.72 -32.26
CA PRO A 132 -14.21 -3.40 -31.67
C PRO A 132 -14.10 -3.44 -30.17
N THR A 133 -13.43 -2.44 -29.56
CA THR A 133 -13.18 -2.41 -28.11
C THR A 133 -14.45 -2.28 -27.28
N ALA A 134 -15.52 -1.73 -27.82
CA ALA A 134 -16.84 -1.67 -27.15
C ALA A 134 -17.47 -3.06 -26.86
N LYS A 135 -16.98 -4.13 -27.51
CA LYS A 135 -17.50 -5.50 -27.33
C LYS A 135 -16.63 -6.37 -26.44
N LEU A 136 -15.66 -5.80 -25.76
CA LEU A 136 -14.70 -6.50 -24.91
C LEU A 136 -15.18 -6.57 -23.47
N SER A 137 -14.78 -7.63 -22.75
CA SER A 137 -14.90 -7.69 -21.30
C SER A 137 -13.95 -6.68 -20.62
N GLY A 138 -14.21 -6.33 -19.36
CA GLY A 138 -13.37 -5.38 -18.61
C GLY A 138 -11.88 -5.77 -18.57
N GLY A 139 -11.57 -7.05 -18.35
CA GLY A 139 -10.18 -7.53 -18.39
C GLY A 139 -9.54 -7.44 -19.78
N GLN A 140 -10.29 -7.70 -20.85
CA GLN A 140 -9.79 -7.51 -22.21
C GLN A 140 -9.56 -6.03 -22.52
N GLN A 141 -10.48 -5.14 -22.10
CA GLN A 141 -10.30 -3.69 -22.26
C GLN A 141 -9.05 -3.20 -21.54
N GLN A 142 -8.79 -3.70 -20.34
CA GLN A 142 -7.60 -3.38 -19.58
C GLN A 142 -6.32 -3.83 -20.27
N ARG A 143 -6.25 -5.09 -20.75
CA ARG A 143 -5.11 -5.59 -21.53
C ARG A 143 -4.84 -4.71 -22.76
N VAL A 144 -5.89 -4.28 -23.45
CA VAL A 144 -5.77 -3.36 -24.59
C VAL A 144 -5.22 -2.00 -24.17
N ALA A 145 -5.67 -1.44 -23.02
CA ALA A 145 -5.16 -0.18 -22.49
C ALA A 145 -3.69 -0.27 -22.10
N ILE A 146 -3.29 -1.37 -21.46
CA ILE A 146 -1.89 -1.67 -21.14
C ILE A 146 -1.09 -1.82 -22.44
N GLY A 147 -1.59 -2.55 -23.42
CA GLY A 147 -0.95 -2.74 -24.74
C GLY A 147 -0.72 -1.41 -25.46
N ARG A 148 -1.70 -0.52 -25.43
CA ARG A 148 -1.58 0.85 -25.96
C ARG A 148 -0.49 1.67 -25.26
N ALA A 149 -0.27 1.43 -23.98
CA ALA A 149 0.81 2.07 -23.23
C ALA A 149 2.19 1.42 -23.57
N LEU A 150 2.28 0.09 -23.55
CA LEU A 150 3.50 -0.68 -23.81
C LEU A 150 4.09 -0.46 -25.19
N VAL A 151 3.23 -0.37 -26.23
CA VAL A 151 3.68 -0.25 -27.62
C VAL A 151 4.52 0.99 -27.90
N ARG A 152 4.47 1.99 -27.00
CA ARG A 152 5.22 3.25 -27.08
C ARG A 152 6.66 3.13 -26.57
N ASP A 153 6.97 2.06 -25.82
CA ASP A 153 8.23 1.88 -25.10
C ASP A 153 8.60 3.13 -24.28
N PRO A 154 7.75 3.54 -23.32
CA PRO A 154 7.97 4.73 -22.53
C PRO A 154 9.04 4.49 -21.46
N ALA A 155 9.72 5.57 -21.01
CA ALA A 155 10.63 5.50 -19.89
C ALA A 155 9.91 5.17 -18.57
N LEU A 156 8.66 5.62 -18.42
CA LEU A 156 7.86 5.46 -17.20
C LEU A 156 6.40 5.15 -17.54
N PHE A 157 5.85 4.14 -16.88
CA PHE A 157 4.43 3.80 -16.90
C PHE A 157 3.71 4.40 -15.69
N LEU A 158 2.58 5.02 -15.92
CA LEU A 158 1.70 5.57 -14.91
C LEU A 158 0.35 4.86 -14.97
N MET A 159 -0.13 4.33 -13.85
CA MET A 159 -1.39 3.57 -13.78
C MET A 159 -2.28 4.14 -12.67
N ASP A 160 -3.42 4.70 -13.04
CA ASP A 160 -4.40 5.30 -12.11
C ASP A 160 -5.53 4.30 -11.87
N GLU A 161 -5.49 3.57 -10.75
CA GLU A 161 -6.45 2.55 -10.32
C GLU A 161 -6.91 1.59 -11.43
N PRO A 162 -6.01 0.96 -12.19
CA PRO A 162 -6.39 0.25 -13.41
C PRO A 162 -7.24 -1.01 -13.16
N LEU A 163 -7.25 -1.56 -11.95
CA LEU A 163 -8.00 -2.77 -11.59
C LEU A 163 -9.31 -2.52 -10.85
N SER A 164 -9.64 -1.25 -10.53
CA SER A 164 -10.78 -0.90 -9.67
C SER A 164 -12.13 -1.35 -10.24
N ASN A 165 -12.28 -1.35 -11.56
CA ASN A 165 -13.53 -1.70 -12.24
C ASN A 165 -13.72 -3.20 -12.52
N LEU A 166 -12.84 -4.08 -12.00
CA LEU A 166 -12.87 -5.52 -12.20
C LEU A 166 -13.47 -6.24 -10.98
N ASP A 167 -14.12 -7.37 -11.22
CA ASP A 167 -14.52 -8.29 -10.16
C ASP A 167 -13.30 -8.89 -9.42
N ALA A 168 -13.50 -9.43 -8.23
CA ALA A 168 -12.43 -9.89 -7.35
C ALA A 168 -11.56 -11.01 -7.99
N LYS A 169 -12.19 -11.97 -8.72
CA LYS A 169 -11.46 -13.07 -9.36
C LYS A 169 -10.59 -12.58 -10.50
N LEU A 170 -11.14 -11.72 -11.35
CA LEU A 170 -10.43 -11.13 -12.48
C LEU A 170 -9.33 -10.19 -11.99
N ARG A 171 -9.58 -9.41 -10.93
CA ARG A 171 -8.58 -8.55 -10.30
C ARG A 171 -7.38 -9.35 -9.79
N ALA A 172 -7.62 -10.49 -9.10
CA ALA A 172 -6.54 -11.37 -8.64
C ALA A 172 -5.70 -11.93 -9.80
N HIS A 173 -6.34 -12.33 -10.90
CA HIS A 173 -5.66 -12.80 -12.10
C HIS A 173 -4.81 -11.69 -12.74
N MET A 174 -5.39 -10.50 -12.93
CA MET A 174 -4.72 -9.35 -13.54
C MET A 174 -3.53 -8.83 -12.71
N ARG A 175 -3.57 -8.94 -11.37
CA ARG A 175 -2.38 -8.66 -10.54
C ARG A 175 -1.21 -9.57 -10.92
N GLY A 176 -1.47 -10.88 -11.05
CA GLY A 176 -0.45 -11.84 -11.47
C GLY A 176 0.15 -11.50 -12.84
N GLU A 177 -0.69 -11.09 -13.80
CA GLU A 177 -0.25 -10.66 -15.13
C GLU A 177 0.60 -9.37 -15.07
N LEU A 178 0.17 -8.35 -14.34
CA LEU A 178 0.95 -7.11 -14.16
C LEU A 178 2.32 -7.38 -13.55
N ALA A 179 2.38 -8.24 -12.52
CA ALA A 179 3.65 -8.67 -11.93
C ALA A 179 4.54 -9.41 -12.94
N SER A 180 3.94 -10.23 -13.82
CA SER A 180 4.66 -10.92 -14.89
C SER A 180 5.19 -9.97 -15.96
N ILE A 181 4.36 -9.01 -16.40
CA ILE A 181 4.74 -7.97 -17.35
C ILE A 181 5.91 -7.15 -16.80
N HIS A 182 5.83 -6.70 -15.55
CA HIS A 182 6.92 -5.96 -14.91
C HIS A 182 8.22 -6.76 -14.88
N ARG A 183 8.19 -8.02 -14.44
CA ARG A 183 9.39 -8.90 -14.41
C ARG A 183 10.01 -9.12 -15.79
N THR A 184 9.15 -9.29 -16.81
CA THR A 184 9.62 -9.57 -18.19
C THR A 184 10.18 -8.34 -18.87
N THR A 185 9.58 -7.17 -18.62
CA THR A 185 9.96 -5.92 -19.30
C THR A 185 11.00 -5.12 -18.55
N GLY A 186 11.12 -5.30 -17.23
CA GLY A 186 11.92 -4.42 -16.35
C GLY A 186 11.46 -2.96 -16.38
N ALA A 187 10.20 -2.71 -16.77
CA ALA A 187 9.66 -1.37 -16.93
C ALA A 187 9.53 -0.66 -15.58
N THR A 188 9.86 0.62 -15.52
CA THR A 188 9.60 1.45 -14.34
C THR A 188 8.13 1.83 -14.30
N MET A 189 7.47 1.59 -13.18
CA MET A 189 6.02 1.79 -13.04
C MET A 189 5.67 2.58 -11.80
N ILE A 190 4.72 3.52 -11.92
CA ILE A 190 4.03 4.13 -10.80
C ILE A 190 2.56 3.74 -10.89
N TYR A 191 2.08 3.15 -9.83
CA TYR A 191 0.76 2.57 -9.73
C TYR A 191 -0.01 3.21 -8.58
N VAL A 192 -1.21 3.67 -8.83
CA VAL A 192 -2.12 4.19 -7.80
C VAL A 192 -3.18 3.16 -7.51
N THR A 193 -3.42 2.89 -6.24
CA THR A 193 -4.51 2.05 -5.78
C THR A 193 -4.97 2.44 -4.37
N HIS A 194 -6.17 2.03 -4.02
CA HIS A 194 -6.66 2.01 -2.64
C HIS A 194 -6.68 0.57 -2.05
N ASP A 195 -6.34 -0.44 -2.86
CA ASP A 195 -6.30 -1.85 -2.44
C ASP A 195 -4.90 -2.20 -1.91
N GLN A 196 -4.83 -2.50 -0.61
CA GLN A 196 -3.58 -2.88 0.06
C GLN A 196 -3.00 -4.18 -0.49
N THR A 197 -3.85 -5.13 -0.90
CA THR A 197 -3.40 -6.42 -1.45
C THR A 197 -2.66 -6.21 -2.76
N GLU A 198 -3.12 -5.26 -3.60
CA GLU A 198 -2.41 -4.87 -4.81
C GLU A 198 -1.04 -4.30 -4.48
N ALA A 199 -0.98 -3.36 -3.53
CA ALA A 199 0.26 -2.73 -3.12
C ALA A 199 1.27 -3.75 -2.57
N MET A 200 0.83 -4.59 -1.62
CA MET A 200 1.70 -5.59 -0.99
C MET A 200 2.19 -6.68 -1.96
N THR A 201 1.43 -6.93 -3.05
CA THR A 201 1.77 -7.98 -4.03
C THR A 201 2.64 -7.47 -5.18
N LEU A 202 2.40 -6.24 -5.67
CA LEU A 202 3.01 -5.71 -6.89
C LEU A 202 4.25 -4.86 -6.62
N ALA A 203 4.30 -4.17 -5.48
CA ALA A 203 5.28 -3.14 -5.25
C ALA A 203 6.68 -3.67 -4.95
N THR A 204 7.69 -3.05 -5.54
CA THR A 204 9.06 -3.06 -5.01
C THR A 204 9.23 -1.99 -3.93
N LYS A 205 8.47 -0.89 -4.03
CA LYS A 205 8.44 0.24 -3.10
C LYS A 205 7.01 0.77 -2.98
N ILE A 206 6.53 0.98 -1.76
CA ILE A 206 5.22 1.57 -1.46
C ILE A 206 5.42 2.96 -0.86
N VAL A 207 4.59 3.89 -1.28
CA VAL A 207 4.45 5.23 -0.71
C VAL A 207 3.08 5.34 -0.07
N VAL A 208 3.03 5.39 1.25
CA VAL A 208 1.78 5.60 1.99
C VAL A 208 1.53 7.08 2.12
N MET A 209 0.34 7.53 1.70
CA MET A 209 -0.06 8.94 1.69
C MET A 209 -1.29 9.18 2.56
N ASP A 210 -1.31 10.32 3.24
CA ASP A 210 -2.51 10.85 3.89
C ASP A 210 -2.50 12.39 3.87
N GLY A 211 -3.65 13.00 3.61
CA GLY A 211 -3.80 14.47 3.60
C GLY A 211 -2.81 15.22 2.70
N GLY A 212 -2.38 14.62 1.58
CA GLY A 212 -1.45 15.22 0.64
C GLY A 212 0.03 15.06 0.98
N VAL A 213 0.37 14.41 2.11
CA VAL A 213 1.75 14.20 2.56
C VAL A 213 2.12 12.72 2.57
N ILE A 214 3.41 12.44 2.42
CA ILE A 214 3.97 11.10 2.56
C ILE A 214 4.04 10.76 4.07
N GLN A 215 3.43 9.65 4.46
CA GLN A 215 3.51 9.11 5.81
C GLN A 215 4.70 8.18 5.99
N GLN A 216 4.97 7.33 5.01
CA GLN A 216 6.12 6.44 4.98
C GLN A 216 6.39 5.95 3.55
N ILE A 217 7.67 5.77 3.24
CA ILE A 217 8.14 5.08 2.04
C ILE A 217 8.92 3.85 2.52
N GLY A 218 8.72 2.71 1.86
CA GLY A 218 9.47 1.48 2.16
C GLY A 218 9.04 0.32 1.28
N THR A 219 9.69 -0.82 1.44
CA THR A 219 9.24 -2.08 0.86
C THR A 219 7.96 -2.56 1.54
N PRO A 220 7.17 -3.46 0.92
CA PRO A 220 6.01 -4.07 1.58
C PRO A 220 6.33 -4.63 2.96
N THR A 221 7.45 -5.33 3.10
CA THR A 221 7.88 -5.95 4.38
C THR A 221 8.22 -4.89 5.43
N GLU A 222 8.95 -3.83 5.09
CA GLU A 222 9.28 -2.74 6.02
C GLU A 222 8.01 -2.04 6.54
N LEU A 223 7.06 -1.71 5.67
CA LEU A 223 5.81 -1.06 6.08
C LEU A 223 4.97 -1.93 7.01
N TYR A 224 5.02 -3.24 6.83
CA TYR A 224 4.29 -4.20 7.64
C TYR A 224 4.95 -4.45 9.00
N LEU A 225 6.26 -4.66 9.02
CA LEU A 225 7.03 -5.02 10.22
C LEU A 225 7.50 -3.80 11.02
N GLU A 226 7.76 -2.67 10.34
CA GLU A 226 8.34 -1.47 10.92
C GLU A 226 7.52 -0.20 10.58
N PRO A 227 6.21 -0.20 10.87
CA PRO A 227 5.39 0.99 10.61
C PRO A 227 5.87 2.14 11.49
N ARG A 228 6.17 3.30 10.89
CA ARG A 228 6.68 4.47 11.60
C ARG A 228 5.61 5.19 12.42
N THR A 229 4.34 5.05 12.01
CA THR A 229 3.23 5.71 12.70
C THR A 229 2.06 4.75 12.91
N ALA A 230 1.20 5.06 13.88
CA ALA A 230 -0.05 4.36 14.10
C ALA A 230 -0.97 4.39 12.85
N PHE A 231 -0.91 5.49 12.08
CA PHE A 231 -1.61 5.59 10.81
C PHE A 231 -1.17 4.51 9.82
N VAL A 232 0.14 4.39 9.57
CA VAL A 232 0.69 3.38 8.66
C VAL A 232 0.40 1.97 9.17
N ALA A 233 0.54 1.73 10.48
CA ALA A 233 0.28 0.45 11.13
C ALA A 233 -1.19 0.00 10.97
N GLY A 234 -2.13 0.94 11.12
CA GLY A 234 -3.56 0.68 10.95
C GLY A 234 -3.98 0.63 9.48
N PHE A 235 -3.28 1.35 8.61
CA PHE A 235 -3.57 1.34 7.18
C PHE A 235 -3.03 0.08 6.50
N ILE A 236 -1.86 -0.43 6.88
CA ILE A 236 -1.23 -1.63 6.29
C ILE A 236 -1.61 -2.88 7.09
N GLY A 237 -2.38 -3.76 6.45
CA GLY A 237 -2.87 -5.03 7.00
C GLY A 237 -4.39 -5.18 6.87
N SER A 238 -4.85 -6.41 6.65
CA SER A 238 -6.27 -6.73 6.55
C SER A 238 -6.54 -8.03 7.31
N PRO A 239 -7.30 -7.95 8.43
CA PRO A 239 -7.87 -6.77 9.07
C PRO A 239 -6.81 -5.78 9.60
N PRO A 240 -7.22 -4.53 9.93
CA PRO A 240 -6.33 -3.54 10.50
C PRO A 240 -5.72 -3.97 11.85
N MET A 241 -4.60 -3.35 12.24
CA MET A 241 -4.00 -3.52 13.55
C MET A 241 -4.99 -3.11 14.67
N ASN A 242 -5.04 -3.91 15.73
CA ASN A 242 -5.73 -3.53 16.95
C ASN A 242 -4.95 -2.43 17.68
N PHE A 243 -5.65 -1.40 18.14
CA PHE A 243 -5.06 -0.34 18.96
C PHE A 243 -5.74 -0.28 20.33
N VAL A 244 -4.95 -0.32 21.38
CA VAL A 244 -5.42 -0.25 22.76
C VAL A 244 -4.76 0.92 23.48
N PRO A 245 -5.53 1.90 24.00
CA PRO A 245 -4.98 2.94 24.86
C PRO A 245 -4.26 2.34 26.06
N CYS A 246 -3.03 2.77 26.30
CA CYS A 246 -2.21 2.25 27.38
C CYS A 246 -1.35 3.36 27.99
N ARG A 247 -0.69 3.04 29.10
CA ARG A 247 0.22 3.94 29.79
C ARG A 247 1.48 3.20 30.23
N MET A 248 2.63 3.85 30.10
CA MET A 248 3.87 3.31 30.64
C MET A 248 3.99 3.60 32.14
N VAL A 249 4.16 2.56 32.95
CA VAL A 249 4.30 2.65 34.40
C VAL A 249 5.35 1.66 34.89
N ARG A 250 6.45 2.13 35.48
CA ARG A 250 7.51 1.31 36.13
C ARG A 250 7.98 0.13 35.25
N ARG A 251 8.38 0.41 34.00
CA ARG A 251 8.84 -0.61 33.03
C ARG A 251 7.75 -1.61 32.59
N ARG A 252 6.49 -1.22 32.67
CA ARG A 252 5.38 -2.02 32.23
C ARG A 252 4.42 -1.18 31.39
N VAL A 253 3.82 -1.78 30.40
CA VAL A 253 2.72 -1.20 29.63
C VAL A 253 1.42 -1.64 30.28
N ARG A 254 0.67 -0.70 30.83
CA ARG A 254 -0.62 -0.96 31.49
C ARG A 254 -1.78 -0.50 30.62
N PHE A 255 -2.75 -1.39 30.40
CA PHE A 255 -4.01 -1.11 29.72
C PHE A 255 -5.16 -1.82 30.47
N GLY A 256 -6.18 -1.06 30.85
CA GLY A 256 -7.23 -1.57 31.75
C GLY A 256 -6.63 -2.16 33.02
N ARG A 257 -7.01 -3.39 33.36
CA ARG A 257 -6.47 -4.17 34.47
C ARG A 257 -5.18 -4.96 34.11
N PHE A 258 -4.81 -4.99 32.83
CA PHE A 258 -3.73 -5.78 32.31
C PHE A 258 -2.41 -5.02 32.33
N THR A 259 -1.32 -5.78 32.46
CA THR A 259 0.01 -5.24 32.49
C THR A 259 0.96 -6.18 31.76
N LEU A 260 1.68 -5.63 30.75
CA LEU A 260 2.67 -6.33 29.96
C LEU A 260 4.07 -5.81 30.34
N ALA A 261 5.01 -6.71 30.61
CA ALA A 261 6.37 -6.30 30.98
C ALA A 261 7.11 -5.76 29.74
N LEU A 262 7.83 -4.65 29.93
CA LEU A 262 8.71 -4.09 28.91
C LEU A 262 10.04 -4.89 28.92
N PRO A 263 10.45 -5.52 27.83
CA PRO A 263 11.72 -6.22 27.73
C PRO A 263 12.91 -5.30 28.04
N SER A 264 14.00 -5.87 28.56
CA SER A 264 15.19 -5.10 28.98
C SER A 264 15.84 -4.32 27.83
N ARG A 265 15.72 -4.81 26.59
CA ARG A 265 16.22 -4.10 25.39
C ARG A 265 15.53 -2.76 25.15
N HIS A 266 14.32 -2.54 25.69
CA HIS A 266 13.56 -1.29 25.59
C HIS A 266 13.63 -0.47 26.88
N ALA A 267 14.59 -0.74 27.78
CA ALA A 267 14.72 -0.04 29.06
C ALA A 267 14.89 1.49 28.90
N GLY A 268 15.49 1.96 27.80
CA GLY A 268 15.66 3.38 27.47
C GLY A 268 14.34 4.15 27.31
N LEU A 269 13.26 3.50 26.91
CA LEU A 269 11.95 4.13 26.76
C LEU A 269 11.40 4.68 28.09
N ARG A 270 11.80 4.08 29.22
CA ARG A 270 11.33 4.45 30.54
C ARG A 270 11.54 5.93 30.90
N GLY A 271 12.72 6.45 30.62
CA GLY A 271 13.04 7.86 31.00
C GLY A 271 12.22 8.87 30.21
N ARG A 272 11.88 8.54 28.96
CA ARG A 272 11.22 9.44 28.00
C ARG A 272 9.70 9.35 28.03
N TYR A 273 9.15 8.14 28.29
CA TYR A 273 7.72 7.85 28.17
C TYR A 273 7.04 7.43 29.48
N GLU A 274 7.73 7.49 30.62
CA GLU A 274 7.13 7.17 31.94
C GLU A 274 5.93 8.07 32.21
N GLY A 275 4.80 7.45 32.53
CA GLY A 275 3.54 8.14 32.84
C GLY A 275 2.81 8.71 31.62
N ARG A 276 3.35 8.58 30.39
CA ARG A 276 2.67 9.05 29.17
C ARG A 276 1.59 8.09 28.71
N ASP A 277 0.59 8.67 28.07
CA ASP A 277 -0.44 7.93 27.34
C ASP A 277 0.11 7.50 25.98
N LEU A 278 -0.04 6.21 25.68
CA LEU A 278 0.45 5.53 24.49
C LEU A 278 -0.67 4.72 23.85
N LEU A 279 -0.43 4.24 22.64
CA LEU A 279 -1.26 3.22 21.96
C LEU A 279 -0.45 1.94 21.83
N LEU A 280 -0.95 0.85 22.40
CA LEU A 280 -0.43 -0.50 22.15
C LEU A 280 -1.06 -1.03 20.86
N GLY A 281 -0.24 -1.37 19.87
CA GLY A 281 -0.65 -1.98 18.62
C GLY A 281 -0.41 -3.48 18.65
N ALA A 282 -1.39 -4.27 18.20
CA ALA A 282 -1.23 -5.71 18.01
C ALA A 282 -1.95 -6.15 16.73
N ARG A 283 -1.25 -6.87 15.85
CA ARG A 283 -1.89 -7.39 14.63
C ARG A 283 -2.80 -8.56 14.99
N PRO A 284 -3.91 -8.78 14.25
CA PRO A 284 -4.83 -9.88 14.50
C PRO A 284 -4.18 -11.26 14.56
N GLU A 285 -3.19 -11.52 13.73
CA GLU A 285 -2.43 -12.79 13.68
C GLU A 285 -1.45 -12.97 14.85
N HIS A 286 -1.15 -11.92 15.59
CA HIS A 286 -0.29 -11.94 16.78
C HIS A 286 -1.10 -12.19 18.07
N LEU A 287 -2.43 -12.16 17.98
CA LEU A 287 -3.35 -12.49 19.08
C LEU A 287 -3.77 -13.94 18.95
N ALA A 288 -3.15 -14.84 19.71
CA ALA A 288 -3.48 -16.26 19.65
C ALA A 288 -4.64 -16.60 20.59
N LEU A 289 -5.61 -17.35 20.07
CA LEU A 289 -6.61 -18.01 20.91
C LEU A 289 -5.96 -19.09 21.77
N VAL A 290 -6.33 -19.12 23.05
CA VAL A 290 -5.94 -20.17 24.00
C VAL A 290 -7.16 -20.60 24.79
N ASP A 291 -7.08 -21.76 25.43
CA ASP A 291 -8.13 -22.18 26.34
C ASP A 291 -8.36 -21.13 27.43
N CYS A 292 -9.62 -21.02 27.86
CA CYS A 292 -10.00 -20.01 28.85
C CYS A 292 -9.12 -20.13 30.09
N VAL A 293 -8.42 -19.06 30.44
CA VAL A 293 -7.56 -19.01 31.64
C VAL A 293 -8.39 -18.42 32.78
N ASP A 294 -8.47 -19.08 33.91
CA ASP A 294 -9.03 -18.49 35.12
C ASP A 294 -8.17 -17.28 35.53
N GLY A 295 -8.66 -16.10 35.16
CA GLY A 295 -8.00 -14.83 35.48
C GLY A 295 -6.92 -14.41 34.47
N THR A 296 -6.24 -13.31 34.80
CA THR A 296 -5.10 -12.78 34.02
C THR A 296 -3.82 -13.48 34.41
N ARG A 297 -3.14 -14.11 33.46
CA ARG A 297 -1.84 -14.73 33.70
C ARG A 297 -0.76 -13.99 32.88
N ALA A 298 0.10 -13.28 33.56
CA ALA A 298 1.30 -12.70 32.95
C ALA A 298 2.52 -13.54 33.36
N VAL A 299 3.25 -14.05 32.39
CA VAL A 299 4.51 -14.78 32.59
C VAL A 299 5.52 -14.15 31.65
N ASP A 300 6.57 -13.56 32.24
CA ASP A 300 7.63 -12.87 31.53
C ASP A 300 7.09 -11.79 30.54
N ASP A 301 7.31 -11.97 29.24
CA ASP A 301 6.88 -11.09 28.13
C ASP A 301 5.53 -11.46 27.52
N MET A 302 4.81 -12.41 28.12
CA MET A 302 3.56 -12.96 27.61
C MET A 302 2.40 -12.64 28.55
N LEU A 303 1.28 -12.23 27.96
CA LEU A 303 0.03 -11.91 28.64
C LEU A 303 -1.10 -12.78 28.09
N ALA A 304 -1.80 -13.50 28.97
CA ALA A 304 -3.04 -14.17 28.64
C ALA A 304 -4.21 -13.42 29.29
N MET A 305 -5.22 -13.12 28.51
CA MET A 305 -6.40 -12.33 28.87
C MET A 305 -7.67 -13.13 28.61
N ALA A 306 -8.59 -13.14 29.55
CA ALA A 306 -9.92 -13.68 29.33
C ALA A 306 -10.82 -12.62 28.69
N GLY A 307 -11.56 -12.99 27.67
CA GLY A 307 -12.51 -12.14 26.95
C GLY A 307 -13.79 -12.87 26.58
N ARG A 308 -14.75 -12.14 26.06
CA ARG A 308 -16.01 -12.69 25.54
C ARG A 308 -16.01 -12.63 24.02
N TYR A 309 -16.23 -13.75 23.40
CA TYR A 309 -16.44 -13.82 21.94
C TYR A 309 -17.73 -13.09 21.59
N LEU A 310 -17.66 -12.17 20.62
CA LEU A 310 -18.81 -11.41 20.14
C LEU A 310 -19.37 -11.99 18.84
N HIS A 311 -18.55 -11.98 17.81
CA HIS A 311 -18.87 -12.50 16.47
C HIS A 311 -17.57 -12.80 15.71
N GLY A 312 -17.67 -13.54 14.61
CA GLY A 312 -16.55 -13.85 13.74
C GLY A 312 -16.93 -13.84 12.27
N GLU A 313 -15.95 -13.54 11.44
CA GLU A 313 -16.04 -13.59 9.99
C GLU A 313 -15.12 -14.68 9.46
N ILE A 314 -15.62 -15.52 8.56
CA ILE A 314 -14.85 -16.58 7.92
C ILE A 314 -14.46 -16.12 6.52
N VAL A 315 -13.16 -16.10 6.24
CA VAL A 315 -12.60 -15.76 4.94
C VAL A 315 -11.67 -16.87 4.47
N GLY A 316 -12.21 -17.78 3.67
CA GLY A 316 -11.46 -18.95 3.23
C GLY A 316 -11.13 -19.89 4.38
N SER A 317 -9.84 -20.12 4.64
CA SER A 317 -9.34 -20.95 5.75
C SER A 317 -9.18 -20.19 7.07
N ASP A 318 -9.24 -18.86 7.01
CA ASP A 318 -9.02 -17.98 8.14
C ASP A 318 -10.35 -17.55 8.76
N ALA A 319 -10.40 -17.41 10.07
CA ALA A 319 -11.47 -16.79 10.83
C ALA A 319 -10.94 -15.58 11.61
N PHE A 320 -11.66 -14.47 11.54
CA PHE A 320 -11.39 -13.25 12.29
C PHE A 320 -12.43 -13.11 13.37
N LEU A 321 -12.00 -13.18 14.63
CA LEU A 321 -12.91 -13.20 15.78
C LEU A 321 -12.80 -11.89 16.55
N SER A 322 -13.94 -11.24 16.76
CA SER A 322 -14.08 -10.08 17.62
C SER A 322 -14.31 -10.53 19.06
N ILE A 323 -13.42 -10.14 19.95
CA ILE A 323 -13.41 -10.53 21.35
C ILE A 323 -13.42 -9.27 22.21
N ASP A 324 -14.41 -9.15 23.09
CA ASP A 324 -14.46 -8.08 24.09
C ASP A 324 -13.61 -8.46 25.29
N ILE A 325 -12.61 -7.65 25.57
CA ILE A 325 -11.72 -7.76 26.72
C ILE A 325 -11.88 -6.50 27.56
N ASP A 326 -12.67 -6.58 28.64
CA ASP A 326 -12.95 -5.45 29.55
C ASP A 326 -13.46 -4.16 28.83
N GLY A 327 -14.34 -4.31 27.87
CA GLY A 327 -14.91 -3.19 27.09
C GLY A 327 -14.04 -2.74 25.91
N THR A 328 -12.92 -3.41 25.64
CA THR A 328 -12.10 -3.19 24.46
C THR A 328 -12.25 -4.38 23.50
N VAL A 329 -12.74 -4.09 22.28
CA VAL A 329 -12.89 -5.13 21.26
C VAL A 329 -11.56 -5.33 20.54
N LEU A 330 -11.04 -6.55 20.59
CA LEU A 330 -9.86 -6.97 19.82
C LEU A 330 -10.27 -7.97 18.75
N VAL A 331 -9.68 -7.83 17.57
CA VAL A 331 -9.82 -8.81 16.48
C VAL A 331 -8.62 -9.74 16.50
N THR A 332 -8.86 -11.05 16.59
CA THR A 332 -7.81 -12.08 16.45
C THR A 332 -8.03 -12.88 15.17
N LYS A 333 -6.95 -13.39 14.61
CA LYS A 333 -6.97 -14.31 13.48
C LYS A 333 -6.71 -15.74 13.97
N THR A 334 -7.54 -16.68 13.51
CA THR A 334 -7.35 -18.11 13.78
C THR A 334 -7.70 -18.95 12.54
N ASP A 335 -7.32 -20.21 12.51
CA ASP A 335 -7.83 -21.15 11.52
C ASP A 335 -9.29 -21.52 11.82
N VAL A 336 -10.12 -21.63 10.78
CA VAL A 336 -11.56 -21.98 10.92
C VAL A 336 -11.75 -23.27 11.72
N ARG A 337 -10.85 -24.25 11.58
CA ARG A 337 -10.91 -25.53 12.33
C ARG A 337 -10.66 -25.34 13.82
N SER A 338 -9.88 -24.33 14.19
CA SER A 338 -9.56 -23.98 15.58
C SER A 338 -10.63 -23.13 16.24
N MET A 339 -11.62 -22.65 15.48
CA MET A 339 -12.73 -21.86 16.00
C MET A 339 -13.68 -22.70 16.88
N GLY A 340 -13.81 -24.00 16.61
CA GLY A 340 -14.71 -24.91 17.35
C GLY A 340 -16.17 -24.41 17.30
N ASP A 341 -16.95 -24.82 18.33
CA ASP A 341 -18.36 -24.41 18.48
C ASP A 341 -18.50 -23.12 19.28
N LEU A 342 -17.74 -22.06 18.93
CA LEU A 342 -17.85 -20.77 19.61
C LEU A 342 -19.22 -20.13 19.34
N HIS A 343 -19.91 -19.74 20.40
CA HIS A 343 -21.16 -19.00 20.33
C HIS A 343 -21.01 -17.62 21.01
N PRO A 344 -21.72 -16.59 20.56
CA PRO A 344 -21.67 -15.26 21.16
C PRO A 344 -21.83 -15.29 22.68
N GLY A 345 -20.94 -14.61 23.40
CA GLY A 345 -20.89 -14.60 24.86
C GLY A 345 -19.96 -15.68 25.46
N ALA A 346 -19.47 -16.66 24.70
CA ALA A 346 -18.52 -17.65 25.17
C ALA A 346 -17.23 -17.00 25.69
N LEU A 347 -16.72 -17.53 26.80
CA LEU A 347 -15.43 -17.10 27.36
C LEU A 347 -14.28 -17.76 26.59
N VAL A 348 -13.34 -16.93 26.17
CA VAL A 348 -12.13 -17.35 25.43
C VAL A 348 -10.91 -16.71 26.06
N GLY A 349 -9.76 -17.37 25.94
CA GLY A 349 -8.46 -16.79 26.27
C GLY A 349 -7.80 -16.17 25.03
N VAL A 350 -7.21 -15.00 25.20
CA VAL A 350 -6.39 -14.35 24.17
C VAL A 350 -5.00 -14.15 24.70
N ARG A 351 -4.00 -14.62 23.96
CA ARG A 351 -2.58 -14.50 24.33
C ARG A 351 -1.88 -13.49 23.43
N LEU A 352 -1.09 -12.62 24.06
CA LEU A 352 -0.28 -11.59 23.42
C LEU A 352 1.15 -11.66 23.96
N ARG A 353 2.16 -11.56 23.09
CA ARG A 353 3.57 -11.42 23.45
C ARG A 353 4.03 -9.98 23.20
N PHE A 354 4.90 -9.44 24.05
CA PHE A 354 5.42 -8.08 23.86
C PHE A 354 6.16 -7.93 22.53
N ASP A 355 6.94 -8.94 22.16
CA ASP A 355 7.73 -8.91 20.92
C ASP A 355 6.88 -8.82 19.65
N ASP A 356 5.60 -9.19 19.75
CA ASP A 356 4.63 -9.14 18.67
C ASP A 356 3.76 -7.86 18.74
N THR A 357 4.18 -6.86 19.55
CA THR A 357 3.45 -5.60 19.72
C THR A 357 4.21 -4.40 19.19
N PHE A 358 3.46 -3.33 19.00
CA PHE A 358 3.97 -1.99 18.67
C PHE A 358 3.56 -1.02 19.76
N LEU A 359 4.34 0.03 19.96
CA LEU A 359 3.98 1.12 20.87
C LEU A 359 4.07 2.44 20.11
N PHE A 360 3.00 3.20 20.17
CA PHE A 360 2.92 4.51 19.52
C PHE A 360 2.67 5.60 20.58
N ASP A 361 3.29 6.75 20.40
CA ASP A 361 2.92 7.94 21.16
C ASP A 361 1.49 8.36 20.79
N SER A 362 0.62 8.57 21.78
CA SER A 362 -0.80 8.87 21.50
C SER A 362 -1.05 10.25 20.90
N LEU A 363 -0.08 11.18 21.02
CA LEU A 363 -0.19 12.55 20.51
C LEU A 363 0.39 12.68 19.10
N THR A 364 1.59 12.11 18.87
CA THR A 364 2.27 12.21 17.57
C THR A 364 1.93 11.07 16.64
N GLY A 365 1.46 9.94 17.17
CA GLY A 365 1.26 8.71 16.44
C GLY A 365 2.56 7.97 16.09
N GLU A 366 3.73 8.47 16.48
CA GLU A 366 5.03 7.88 16.14
C GLU A 366 5.26 6.55 16.87
N ASN A 367 5.86 5.59 16.16
CA ASN A 367 6.27 4.31 16.74
C ASN A 367 7.51 4.48 17.59
N ILE A 368 7.35 4.46 18.91
CA ILE A 368 8.42 4.70 19.86
C ILE A 368 9.41 3.53 19.98
N LEU A 369 9.09 2.35 19.47
CA LEU A 369 10.01 1.20 19.43
C LEU A 369 11.08 1.33 18.34
N LEU A 370 10.85 2.18 17.32
CA LEU A 370 11.80 2.46 16.23
C LEU A 370 12.71 3.65 16.52
N ASP A 371 12.56 4.32 17.66
CA ASP A 371 13.41 5.45 18.06
C ASP A 371 14.85 4.96 18.28
N ALA A 372 15.79 5.46 17.48
CA ALA A 372 17.19 5.04 17.50
C ALA A 372 17.86 5.22 18.89
N ASP A 373 17.40 6.21 19.68
CA ASP A 373 17.87 6.44 21.06
C ASP A 373 17.32 5.44 22.08
N ALA A 374 16.29 4.67 21.68
CA ALA A 374 15.64 3.66 22.52
C ALA A 374 16.17 2.23 22.28
N LEU A 375 16.89 2.00 21.20
CA LEU A 375 17.42 0.69 20.79
C LEU A 375 18.97 0.69 20.88
N PRO A 376 19.57 0.25 21.97
CA PRO A 376 21.01 -0.02 21.99
C PRO A 376 21.28 -1.28 21.13
N GLY A 377 21.70 -1.10 19.87
CA GLY A 377 22.13 -2.20 19.02
C GLY A 377 21.78 -2.13 17.53
N PHE A 378 20.91 -1.24 17.09
CA PHE A 378 20.69 -0.99 15.65
C PHE A 378 21.40 0.31 15.21
N GLY A 379 22.69 0.39 15.55
CA GLY A 379 23.58 1.38 15.01
C GLY A 379 24.24 0.86 13.74
N ALA A 380 24.19 1.67 12.69
CA ALA A 380 24.99 1.60 11.47
C ALA A 380 24.69 0.43 10.50
N GLY A 381 23.71 0.62 9.62
CA GLY A 381 23.53 -0.25 8.47
C GLY A 381 22.63 0.30 7.34
N TYR A 382 21.88 1.35 7.57
CA TYR A 382 21.09 1.97 6.49
C TYR A 382 21.42 3.47 6.39
N SER A 383 22.66 3.75 5.95
CA SER A 383 22.97 5.03 5.35
C SER A 383 22.24 5.09 4.01
N THR A 384 21.35 6.04 3.89
CA THR A 384 20.79 6.55 2.65
C THR A 384 21.92 6.74 1.61
N ARG A 385 21.92 5.93 0.59
CA ARG A 385 22.50 6.27 -0.71
C ARG A 385 21.47 6.11 -1.79
#